data_9e8d259f3fec2a7293691a50d4fdba23
#
_entry.id   9e8d259f3fec2a7293691a50d4fdba23
#
_cell.length_a   1.000
_cell.length_b   1.000
_cell.length_c   1.000
_cell.angle_alpha   90.00
_cell.angle_beta   90.00
_cell.angle_gamma   90.00
#
_symmetry.space_group_name_H-M   'P 1'
#
loop_
_entity.id
_entity.type
_entity.pdbx_description
1 polymer ?
#
loop_
_entity_poly.entity_id
_entity_poly.type
_entity_poly.pdbx_seq_one_letter_code
_entity_poly.pdbx_strand_id
1 'polypeptide(L)'
;MPKPRSRHPAKPSPAYRAGLKMRERWLGKAYVEKAFRDADDFTLDLQHYVTEHGWGASWARGVLPMKTRAFMNLAMITALNRPHELEIHIRGALRNGMTKREIKEVFIHVATYCGAPAALDSFRIAKKVFAELNGDSPHLRAK
;
A
#
# COMPACT_ATOMS: atom_id res chain seq x y z
N MET A 1 22.22 -25.19 -15.45
CA MET A 1 21.18 -24.20 -15.15
C MET A 1 21.58 -23.41 -13.91
N PRO A 2 21.59 -22.09 -13.95
CA PRO A 2 21.86 -21.32 -12.73
C PRO A 2 20.76 -21.60 -11.69
N LYS A 3 21.16 -21.79 -10.43
CA LYS A 3 20.21 -21.94 -9.32
C LYS A 3 19.30 -20.71 -9.28
N PRO A 4 17.97 -20.88 -9.09
CA PRO A 4 17.08 -19.74 -8.92
C PRO A 4 17.62 -18.87 -7.78
N ARG A 5 17.86 -17.59 -8.07
CA ARG A 5 18.26 -16.61 -7.06
C ARG A 5 17.22 -16.61 -5.94
N SER A 6 17.71 -16.67 -4.70
CA SER A 6 16.84 -16.47 -3.54
C SER A 6 16.09 -15.15 -3.71
N ARG A 7 14.77 -15.18 -3.58
CA ARG A 7 13.94 -13.98 -3.72
C ARG A 7 14.07 -12.99 -2.54
N HIS A 8 14.84 -13.37 -1.55
CA HIS A 8 15.23 -12.54 -0.43
C HIS A 8 16.75 -12.54 -0.28
N PRO A 9 17.34 -11.46 0.29
CA PRO A 9 18.77 -11.41 0.55
C PRO A 9 19.22 -12.60 1.40
N ALA A 10 20.39 -13.15 1.11
CA ALA A 10 20.96 -14.27 1.88
C ALA A 10 21.19 -13.90 3.36
N LYS A 11 21.50 -12.63 3.64
CA LYS A 11 21.66 -12.06 4.99
C LYS A 11 20.84 -10.76 5.07
N PRO A 12 19.51 -10.83 5.33
CA PRO A 12 18.69 -9.65 5.42
C PRO A 12 19.08 -8.79 6.62
N SER A 13 19.14 -7.46 6.42
CA SER A 13 19.38 -6.50 7.49
C SER A 13 18.21 -6.47 8.51
N PRO A 14 18.42 -5.92 9.71
CA PRO A 14 17.31 -5.69 10.65
C PRO A 14 16.20 -4.83 10.04
N ALA A 15 16.55 -3.79 9.28
CA ALA A 15 15.60 -2.93 8.59
C ALA A 15 14.79 -3.71 7.53
N TYR A 16 15.46 -4.56 6.76
CA TYR A 16 14.77 -5.41 5.77
C TYR A 16 13.75 -6.36 6.44
N ARG A 17 14.14 -7.03 7.53
CA ARG A 17 13.23 -7.95 8.25
C ARG A 17 12.02 -7.21 8.84
N ALA A 18 12.26 -6.06 9.46
CA ALA A 18 11.18 -5.21 9.99
C ALA A 18 10.28 -4.69 8.86
N GLY A 19 10.88 -4.28 7.75
CA GLY A 19 10.16 -3.80 6.57
C GLY A 19 9.31 -4.88 5.91
N LEU A 20 9.83 -6.09 5.75
CA LEU A 20 9.08 -7.22 5.20
C LEU A 20 7.84 -7.52 6.04
N LYS A 21 8.01 -7.62 7.37
CA LYS A 21 6.89 -7.83 8.31
C LYS A 21 5.85 -6.72 8.23
N MET A 22 6.28 -5.46 8.16
CA MET A 22 5.38 -4.31 8.06
C MET A 22 4.64 -4.29 6.72
N ARG A 23 5.35 -4.55 5.61
CA ARG A 23 4.80 -4.62 4.26
C ARG A 23 3.74 -5.72 4.15
N GLU A 24 4.02 -6.90 4.68
CA GLU A 24 3.05 -8.01 4.73
C GLU A 24 1.83 -7.67 5.58
N ARG A 25 2.02 -7.01 6.72
CA ARG A 25 0.92 -6.56 7.56
C ARG A 25 0.01 -5.57 6.85
N TRP A 26 0.59 -4.60 6.14
CA TRP A 26 -0.17 -3.56 5.44
C TRP A 26 -0.84 -4.06 4.16
N LEU A 27 -0.08 -4.67 3.27
CA LEU A 27 -0.54 -5.10 1.94
C LEU A 27 -1.15 -6.51 1.92
N GLY A 28 -0.85 -7.32 2.92
CA GLY A 28 -1.18 -8.74 2.96
C GLY A 28 -0.03 -9.62 2.45
N LYS A 29 0.20 -10.73 3.15
CA LYS A 29 1.28 -11.66 2.84
C LYS A 29 1.23 -12.17 1.41
N ALA A 30 0.05 -12.61 0.95
CA ALA A 30 -0.13 -13.13 -0.41
C ALA A 30 0.23 -12.11 -1.49
N TYR A 31 -0.09 -10.83 -1.28
CA TYR A 31 0.30 -9.75 -2.19
C TYR A 31 1.82 -9.60 -2.26
N VAL A 32 2.48 -9.56 -1.10
CA VAL A 32 3.94 -9.40 -1.02
C VAL A 32 4.67 -10.60 -1.63
N GLU A 33 4.23 -11.81 -1.32
CA GLU A 33 4.77 -13.04 -1.92
C GLU A 33 4.61 -13.04 -3.45
N LYS A 34 3.45 -12.59 -3.96
CA LYS A 34 3.22 -12.44 -5.38
C LYS A 34 4.19 -11.42 -6.00
N ALA A 35 4.37 -10.26 -5.38
CA ALA A 35 5.28 -9.23 -5.88
C ALA A 35 6.74 -9.75 -6.01
N PHE A 36 7.21 -10.53 -5.04
CA PHE A 36 8.52 -11.15 -5.11
C PHE A 36 8.57 -12.30 -6.12
N ARG A 37 7.52 -13.10 -6.23
CA ARG A 37 7.46 -14.22 -7.18
C ARG A 37 7.47 -13.73 -8.63
N ASP A 38 6.75 -12.65 -8.92
CA ASP A 38 6.61 -12.10 -10.27
C ASP A 38 7.79 -11.19 -10.65
N ALA A 39 8.64 -10.80 -9.68
CA ALA A 39 9.83 -10.01 -9.95
C ALA A 39 10.85 -10.81 -10.78
N ASP A 40 11.36 -10.17 -11.79
CA ASP A 40 12.50 -10.62 -12.61
C ASP A 40 13.82 -9.98 -12.14
N ASP A 41 14.91 -10.25 -12.85
CA ASP A 41 16.22 -9.68 -12.51
C ASP A 41 16.26 -8.14 -12.61
N PHE A 42 15.38 -7.55 -13.40
CA PHE A 42 15.29 -6.10 -13.56
C PHE A 42 14.55 -5.43 -12.37
N THR A 43 13.54 -6.09 -11.82
CA THR A 43 12.64 -5.51 -10.82
C THR A 43 12.93 -5.98 -9.39
N LEU A 44 13.68 -7.07 -9.19
CA LEU A 44 13.91 -7.67 -7.88
C LEU A 44 14.66 -6.74 -6.93
N ASP A 45 15.66 -6.01 -7.42
CA ASP A 45 16.41 -5.07 -6.59
C ASP A 45 15.54 -3.92 -6.09
N LEU A 46 14.55 -3.49 -6.88
CA LEU A 46 13.56 -2.51 -6.43
C LEU A 46 12.66 -3.09 -5.33
N GLN A 47 12.25 -4.36 -5.42
CA GLN A 47 11.49 -5.00 -4.35
C GLN A 47 12.29 -5.04 -3.02
N HIS A 48 13.59 -5.33 -3.09
CA HIS A 48 14.46 -5.28 -1.93
C HIS A 48 14.58 -3.86 -1.37
N TYR A 49 14.84 -2.90 -2.24
CA TYR A 49 14.99 -1.49 -1.87
C TYR A 49 13.74 -0.93 -1.16
N VAL A 50 12.56 -1.12 -1.75
CA VAL A 50 11.33 -0.61 -1.13
C VAL A 50 10.98 -1.33 0.17
N THR A 51 11.32 -2.61 0.28
CA THR A 51 11.11 -3.37 1.52
C THR A 51 11.97 -2.83 2.65
N GLU A 52 13.25 -2.59 2.38
CA GLU A 52 14.20 -2.12 3.40
C GLU A 52 14.02 -0.63 3.71
N HIS A 53 13.99 0.21 2.70
CA HIS A 53 14.02 1.67 2.87
C HIS A 53 12.62 2.29 2.99
N GLY A 54 11.65 1.82 2.24
CA GLY A 54 10.27 2.31 2.37
C GLY A 54 9.60 1.75 3.62
N TRP A 55 9.50 0.44 3.70
CA TRP A 55 8.80 -0.22 4.80
C TRP A 55 9.64 -0.33 6.07
N GLY A 56 10.92 -0.68 5.95
CA GLY A 56 11.80 -0.84 7.09
C GLY A 56 12.24 0.48 7.73
N ALA A 57 12.82 1.36 6.95
CA ALA A 57 13.35 2.62 7.45
C ALA A 57 12.29 3.68 7.75
N SER A 58 11.07 3.56 7.20
CA SER A 58 9.97 4.50 7.41
C SER A 58 8.79 3.88 8.16
N TRP A 59 8.04 2.98 7.53
CA TRP A 59 6.81 2.43 8.10
C TRP A 59 7.02 1.63 9.39
N ALA A 60 8.13 0.91 9.52
CA ALA A 60 8.44 0.12 10.71
C ALA A 60 8.96 0.95 11.89
N ARG A 61 9.14 2.28 11.73
CA ARG A 61 9.47 3.17 12.85
C ARG A 61 8.25 3.31 13.77
N GLY A 62 8.38 2.99 15.03
CA GLY A 62 7.27 2.95 15.99
C GLY A 62 6.75 4.32 16.49
N VAL A 63 7.28 5.44 16.00
CA VAL A 63 6.92 6.79 16.49
C VAL A 63 5.50 7.20 16.11
N LEU A 64 5.08 6.90 14.87
CA LEU A 64 3.73 7.22 14.41
C LEU A 64 2.90 5.94 14.28
N PRO A 65 1.64 5.96 14.71
CA PRO A 65 0.71 4.87 14.44
C PRO A 65 0.60 4.59 12.94
N MET A 66 0.40 3.32 12.59
CA MET A 66 0.25 2.88 11.20
C MET A 66 -0.86 3.62 10.46
N LYS A 67 -1.97 3.88 11.13
CA LYS A 67 -3.12 4.64 10.58
C LYS A 67 -2.74 6.08 10.25
N THR A 68 -1.95 6.74 11.09
CA THR A 68 -1.44 8.10 10.82
C THR A 68 -0.56 8.11 9.57
N ARG A 69 0.32 7.13 9.40
CA ARG A 69 1.13 7.00 8.18
C ARG A 69 0.26 6.77 6.95
N ALA A 70 -0.83 6.01 7.09
CA ALA A 70 -1.78 5.78 6.01
C ALA A 70 -2.45 7.08 5.54
N PHE A 71 -2.90 7.94 6.47
CA PHE A 71 -3.46 9.26 6.14
C PHE A 71 -2.49 10.09 5.32
N MET A 72 -1.24 10.22 5.80
CA MET A 72 -0.20 10.99 5.10
C MET A 72 0.11 10.40 3.73
N ASN A 73 0.23 9.07 3.65
CA ASN A 73 0.60 8.39 2.41
C ASN A 73 -0.50 8.50 1.35
N LEU A 74 -1.76 8.31 1.71
CA LEU A 74 -2.88 8.51 0.79
C LEU A 74 -2.92 9.94 0.26
N ALA A 75 -2.67 10.94 1.12
CA ALA A 75 -2.63 12.34 0.70
C ALA A 75 -1.47 12.61 -0.28
N MET A 76 -0.27 12.14 0.03
CA MET A 76 0.91 12.34 -0.82
C MET A 76 0.76 11.63 -2.19
N ILE A 77 0.30 10.38 -2.20
CA ILE A 77 0.11 9.61 -3.43
C ILE A 77 -0.96 10.25 -4.32
N THR A 78 -2.04 10.77 -3.71
CA THR A 78 -3.08 11.52 -4.42
C THR A 78 -2.51 12.80 -5.03
N ALA A 79 -1.79 13.60 -4.24
CA ALA A 79 -1.19 14.85 -4.70
C ALA A 79 -0.16 14.63 -5.82
N LEU A 80 0.62 13.56 -5.75
CA LEU A 80 1.61 13.17 -6.75
C LEU A 80 1.02 12.51 -7.99
N ASN A 81 -0.29 12.27 -8.01
CA ASN A 81 -1.01 11.60 -9.09
C ASN A 81 -0.40 10.23 -9.45
N ARG A 82 -0.40 9.31 -8.48
CA ARG A 82 0.06 7.93 -8.63
C ARG A 82 -1.11 6.95 -8.50
N PRO A 83 -1.94 6.79 -9.54
CA PRO A 83 -3.21 6.05 -9.44
C PRO A 83 -3.04 4.58 -9.10
N HIS A 84 -2.02 3.92 -9.63
CA HIS A 84 -1.75 2.52 -9.33
C HIS A 84 -1.37 2.30 -7.86
N GLU A 85 -0.46 3.11 -7.34
CA GLU A 85 -0.07 3.07 -5.92
C GLU A 85 -1.24 3.44 -5.00
N LEU A 86 -2.07 4.40 -5.42
CA LEU A 86 -3.25 4.80 -4.66
C LEU A 86 -4.23 3.63 -4.49
N GLU A 87 -4.50 2.87 -5.55
CA GLU A 87 -5.37 1.69 -5.48
C GLU A 87 -4.85 0.68 -4.45
N ILE A 88 -3.56 0.37 -4.49
CA ILE A 88 -2.91 -0.55 -3.57
C ILE A 88 -3.03 -0.05 -2.11
N HIS A 89 -2.77 1.23 -1.89
CA HIS A 89 -2.80 1.83 -0.56
C HIS A 89 -4.21 2.03 0.00
N ILE A 90 -5.23 2.25 -0.83
CA ILE A 90 -6.64 2.21 -0.39
C ILE A 90 -7.02 0.82 0.12
N ARG A 91 -6.63 -0.24 -0.60
CA ARG A 91 -6.85 -1.62 -0.14
C ARG A 91 -6.16 -1.90 1.19
N GLY A 92 -4.91 -1.49 1.33
CA GLY A 92 -4.14 -1.58 2.57
C GLY A 92 -4.80 -0.81 3.72
N ALA A 93 -5.27 0.40 3.46
CA ALA A 93 -5.95 1.24 4.43
C ALA A 93 -7.22 0.59 4.98
N LEU A 94 -8.08 0.07 4.10
CA LEU A 94 -9.31 -0.63 4.48
C LEU A 94 -9.01 -1.91 5.26
N ARG A 95 -8.03 -2.70 4.83
CA ARG A 95 -7.57 -3.90 5.52
C ARG A 95 -7.13 -3.61 6.97
N ASN A 96 -6.53 -2.47 7.20
CA ASN A 96 -5.99 -2.07 8.49
C ASN A 96 -6.93 -1.14 9.28
N GLY A 97 -8.22 -1.13 8.96
CA GLY A 97 -9.27 -0.53 9.75
C GLY A 97 -9.56 0.95 9.48
N MET A 98 -9.02 1.54 8.40
CA MET A 98 -9.52 2.83 7.93
C MET A 98 -10.92 2.65 7.34
N THR A 99 -11.78 3.61 7.62
CA THR A 99 -13.14 3.64 7.06
C THR A 99 -13.18 4.38 5.73
N LYS A 100 -14.19 4.07 4.91
CA LYS A 100 -14.47 4.82 3.67
C LYS A 100 -14.67 6.32 3.94
N ARG A 101 -15.25 6.65 5.11
CA ARG A 101 -15.45 8.05 5.55
C ARG A 101 -14.11 8.74 5.79
N GLU A 102 -13.17 8.10 6.46
CA GLU A 102 -11.84 8.65 6.69
C GLU A 102 -11.06 8.85 5.39
N ILE A 103 -11.13 7.88 4.47
CA ILE A 103 -10.50 7.99 3.14
C ILE A 103 -11.09 9.18 2.36
N LYS A 104 -12.41 9.37 2.42
CA LYS A 104 -13.10 10.53 1.82
C LYS A 104 -12.54 11.84 2.37
N GLU A 105 -12.38 11.97 3.69
CA GLU A 105 -11.84 13.19 4.29
C GLU A 105 -10.42 13.50 3.85
N VAL A 106 -9.56 12.49 3.65
CA VAL A 106 -8.23 12.70 3.06
C VAL A 106 -8.35 13.34 1.67
N PHE A 107 -9.20 12.81 0.81
CA PHE A 107 -9.33 13.33 -0.57
C PHE A 107 -9.97 14.72 -0.63
N ILE A 108 -10.92 15.03 0.25
CA ILE A 108 -11.47 16.38 0.40
C ILE A 108 -10.38 17.35 0.83
N HIS A 109 -9.54 16.96 1.77
CA HIS A 109 -8.43 17.79 2.23
C HIS A 109 -7.39 18.02 1.12
N VAL A 110 -7.05 16.98 0.34
CA VAL A 110 -6.18 17.12 -0.84
C VAL A 110 -6.80 18.05 -1.89
N ALA A 111 -8.11 18.00 -2.11
CA ALA A 111 -8.78 18.92 -3.03
C ALA A 111 -8.57 20.39 -2.65
N THR A 112 -8.54 20.68 -1.36
CA THR A 112 -8.33 22.04 -0.83
C THR A 112 -6.91 22.56 -1.11
N TYR A 113 -5.89 21.74 -0.91
CA TYR A 113 -4.48 22.17 -0.97
C TYR A 113 -3.78 21.84 -2.29
N CYS A 114 -4.26 20.83 -3.01
CA CYS A 114 -3.60 20.31 -4.23
C CYS A 114 -4.48 20.40 -5.47
N GLY A 115 -5.73 20.88 -5.33
CA GLY A 115 -6.65 21.05 -6.43
C GLY A 115 -7.64 19.90 -6.62
N ALA A 116 -8.83 20.25 -7.09
CA ALA A 116 -9.93 19.32 -7.31
C ALA A 116 -9.65 18.19 -8.31
N PRO A 117 -8.90 18.39 -9.42
CA PRO A 117 -8.62 17.30 -10.37
C PRO A 117 -7.94 16.08 -9.74
N ALA A 118 -6.96 16.26 -8.86
CA ALA A 118 -6.31 15.17 -8.15
C ALA A 118 -7.28 14.38 -7.27
N ALA A 119 -8.15 15.08 -6.56
CA ALA A 119 -9.18 14.47 -5.72
C ALA A 119 -10.23 13.72 -6.54
N LEU A 120 -10.70 14.25 -7.66
CA LEU A 120 -11.70 13.62 -8.52
C LEU A 120 -11.23 12.23 -9.00
N ASP A 121 -9.99 12.11 -9.46
CA ASP A 121 -9.43 10.82 -9.86
C ASP A 121 -9.31 9.85 -8.68
N SER A 122 -8.94 10.35 -7.51
CA SER A 122 -8.85 9.54 -6.29
C SER A 122 -10.19 8.99 -5.85
N PHE A 123 -11.26 9.76 -5.95
CA PHE A 123 -12.63 9.28 -5.71
C PHE A 123 -13.05 8.19 -6.70
N ARG A 124 -12.69 8.31 -7.99
CA ARG A 124 -12.97 7.27 -8.99
C ARG A 124 -12.26 5.97 -8.65
N ILE A 125 -10.98 6.04 -8.29
CA ILE A 125 -10.16 4.88 -7.89
C ILE A 125 -10.74 4.23 -6.63
N ALA A 126 -11.09 5.01 -5.61
CA ALA A 126 -11.68 4.49 -4.38
C ALA A 126 -13.03 3.80 -4.65
N LYS A 127 -13.89 4.37 -5.48
CA LYS A 127 -15.17 3.75 -5.85
C LYS A 127 -14.97 2.40 -6.53
N LYS A 128 -13.99 2.29 -7.44
CA LYS A 128 -13.62 1.01 -8.08
C LYS A 128 -13.21 -0.02 -7.01
N VAL A 129 -12.28 0.33 -6.12
CA VAL A 129 -11.82 -0.56 -5.05
C VAL A 129 -12.99 -0.99 -4.14
N PHE A 130 -13.86 -0.07 -3.75
CA PHE A 130 -15.00 -0.38 -2.90
C PHE A 130 -16.00 -1.33 -3.57
N ALA A 131 -16.22 -1.17 -4.87
CA ALA A 131 -17.11 -2.07 -5.63
C ALA A 131 -16.53 -3.49 -5.72
N GLU A 132 -15.25 -3.62 -6.00
CA GLU A 132 -14.57 -4.91 -6.08
C GLU A 132 -14.60 -5.64 -4.73
N LEU A 133 -14.29 -4.96 -3.63
CA LEU A 133 -14.33 -5.56 -2.29
C LEU A 133 -15.73 -5.96 -1.85
N ASN A 134 -16.78 -5.24 -2.27
CA ASN A 134 -18.17 -5.61 -1.99
C ASN A 134 -18.62 -6.81 -2.83
N GLY A 135 -18.07 -7.00 -4.04
CA GLY A 135 -18.33 -8.14 -4.92
C GLY A 135 -17.71 -9.44 -4.39
N ASP A 136 -16.53 -9.36 -3.80
CA ASP A 136 -15.78 -10.50 -3.26
C ASP A 136 -16.28 -10.96 -1.88
N SER A 137 -17.21 -10.24 -1.25
CA SER A 137 -17.74 -10.57 0.09
C SER A 137 -19.23 -10.86 0.05
N PRO A 138 -19.64 -12.14 -0.15
CA PRO A 138 -21.06 -12.53 -0.14
C PRO A 138 -21.80 -12.22 1.17
N HIS A 139 -21.07 -12.04 2.26
CA HIS A 139 -21.64 -11.86 3.61
C HIS A 139 -21.99 -10.41 4.00
N LEU A 140 -21.71 -9.40 3.18
CA LEU A 140 -22.04 -7.99 3.44
C LEU A 140 -23.26 -7.49 2.66
N ARG A 141 -23.98 -8.37 1.96
CA ARG A 141 -25.22 -8.01 1.24
C ARG A 141 -26.50 -8.07 2.07
N ALA A 142 -26.39 -8.38 3.35
CA ALA A 142 -27.54 -8.46 4.25
C ALA A 142 -27.27 -7.62 5.51
N LYS A 143 -27.52 -6.31 5.43
CA LYS A 143 -28.16 -5.50 6.49
C LYS A 143 -28.36 -4.08 5.98
#